data_0a99035ecb497f5cc3acf7fa6c460703
#
_entry.id   0a99035ecb497f5cc3acf7fa6c460703
#
_cell.length_a   1.000
_cell.length_b   1.000
_cell.length_c   1.000
_cell.angle_alpha   90.00
_cell.angle_beta   90.00
_cell.angle_gamma   90.00
#
_symmetry.space_group_name_H-M   'P 1'
#
loop_
_entity.id
_entity.type
_entity.pdbx_description
1 polymer ?
#
loop_
_entity_poly.entity_id
_entity_poly.type
_entity_poly.pdbx_seq_one_letter_code
_entity_poly.pdbx_strand_id
1 'polypeptide(L)'
;NEALVLIENQFNTRMKCVQYLVSSWFIMRDFKYYVLFTSPTKKLKSFKQEENPRVLRSHKIRGNPVSPDSKRNCHKINKLMSQDVMKNNIIPNFNDLSFIGYYNSLKKKDDIADAFLQGLYYIINPLTKKEIEDIQLINIY
;
A
#
# COMPACT_ATOMS: atom_id res chain seq x y z
N ASN A 1 -17.88 -4.50 16.25
CA ASN A 1 -17.27 -4.46 14.92
C ASN A 1 -15.76 -4.54 15.08
N GLU A 2 -15.13 -5.51 14.45
CA GLU A 2 -13.68 -5.66 14.39
C GLU A 2 -13.15 -4.96 13.13
N ALA A 3 -11.97 -4.34 13.21
CA ALA A 3 -11.37 -3.67 12.06
C ALA A 3 -9.90 -4.05 11.93
N LEU A 4 -9.47 -4.30 10.69
CA LEU A 4 -8.07 -4.52 10.34
C LEU A 4 -7.44 -3.18 9.93
N VAL A 5 -6.45 -2.75 10.69
CA VAL A 5 -5.67 -1.54 10.42
C VAL A 5 -4.39 -1.93 9.67
N LEU A 6 -4.28 -1.47 8.43
CA LEU A 6 -3.12 -1.71 7.59
C LEU A 6 -2.14 -0.54 7.71
N ILE A 7 -0.93 -0.82 8.16
CA ILE A 7 0.14 0.20 8.27
C ILE A 7 1.28 -0.19 7.34
N GLU A 8 1.64 0.70 6.41
CA GLU A 8 2.76 0.45 5.52
C GLU A 8 4.08 0.36 6.30
N ASN A 9 4.83 -0.71 6.06
CA ASN A 9 6.10 -0.94 6.72
C ASN A 9 7.16 0.07 6.24
N GLN A 10 7.68 0.86 7.17
CA GLN A 10 8.60 1.94 6.89
C GLN A 10 10.06 1.48 7.00
N PHE A 11 10.90 1.90 6.04
CA PHE A 11 12.33 1.58 6.03
C PHE A 11 13.18 2.60 6.79
N ASN A 12 12.72 3.85 6.85
CA ASN A 12 13.43 4.93 7.56
C ASN A 12 13.16 4.84 9.06
N THR A 13 14.22 4.90 9.87
CA THR A 13 14.16 4.78 11.34
C THR A 13 13.21 5.80 11.98
N ARG A 14 13.23 7.06 11.52
CA ARG A 14 12.32 8.10 12.03
C ARG A 14 10.86 7.77 11.73
N MET A 15 10.58 7.30 10.54
CA MET A 15 9.23 6.90 10.14
C MET A 15 8.78 5.61 10.83
N LYS A 16 9.71 4.71 11.18
CA LYS A 16 9.39 3.55 12.03
C LYS A 16 8.90 3.96 13.42
N CYS A 17 9.48 4.97 14.03
CA CYS A 17 8.98 5.50 15.30
C CYS A 17 7.52 5.96 15.17
N VAL A 18 7.20 6.71 14.12
CA VAL A 18 5.81 7.14 13.85
C VAL A 18 4.91 5.93 13.60
N GLN A 19 5.37 4.96 12.82
CA GLN A 19 4.65 3.70 12.56
C GLN A 19 4.29 2.97 13.86
N TYR A 20 5.24 2.83 14.79
CA TYR A 20 5.00 2.17 16.07
C TYR A 20 4.10 2.99 17.00
N LEU A 21 4.21 4.31 17.00
CA LEU A 21 3.30 5.18 17.77
C LEU A 21 1.86 5.03 17.27
N VAL A 22 1.65 5.05 15.97
CA VAL A 22 0.33 4.87 15.36
C VAL A 22 -0.23 3.48 15.67
N SER A 23 0.58 2.42 15.51
CA SER A 23 0.13 1.06 15.83
C SER A 23 -0.21 0.89 17.30
N SER A 24 0.62 1.40 18.21
CA SER A 24 0.36 1.38 19.66
C SER A 24 -0.93 2.09 20.01
N TRP A 25 -1.20 3.23 19.37
CA TRP A 25 -2.44 3.97 19.61
C TRP A 25 -3.69 3.13 19.29
N PHE A 26 -3.69 2.37 18.17
CA PHE A 26 -4.79 1.48 17.83
C PHE A 26 -4.90 0.31 18.81
N ILE A 27 -3.78 -0.34 19.14
CA ILE A 27 -3.73 -1.49 20.05
C ILE A 27 -4.23 -1.12 21.45
N MET A 28 -3.86 0.05 21.96
CA MET A 28 -4.21 0.50 23.31
C MET A 28 -5.67 1.00 23.43
N ARG A 29 -6.30 1.40 22.33
CA ARG A 29 -7.58 2.09 22.40
C ARG A 29 -8.79 1.18 22.46
N ASP A 30 -8.74 0.04 21.79
CA ASP A 30 -9.85 -0.92 21.83
C ASP A 30 -9.37 -2.30 21.31
N PHE A 31 -9.80 -3.37 21.98
CA PHE A 31 -9.52 -4.76 21.56
C PHE A 31 -10.15 -5.16 20.21
N LYS A 32 -10.78 -4.23 19.52
CA LYS A 32 -11.46 -4.45 18.22
C LYS A 32 -10.59 -4.13 17.01
N TYR A 33 -9.35 -3.64 17.22
CA TYR A 33 -8.45 -3.31 16.13
C TYR A 33 -7.33 -4.33 16.02
N TYR A 34 -7.21 -4.91 14.83
CA TYR A 34 -6.07 -5.77 14.48
C TYR A 34 -5.11 -4.95 13.62
N VAL A 35 -3.84 -4.89 14.00
CA VAL A 35 -2.82 -4.15 13.25
C VAL A 35 -2.00 -5.11 12.42
N LEU A 36 -1.81 -4.81 11.14
CA LEU A 36 -0.93 -5.54 10.23
C LEU A 36 0.04 -4.60 9.56
N PHE A 37 1.34 -4.88 9.71
CA PHE A 37 2.38 -4.18 8.95
C PHE A 37 2.50 -4.78 7.55
N THR A 38 2.29 -3.94 6.54
CA THR A 38 2.18 -4.40 5.15
C THR A 38 3.30 -3.86 4.27
N SER A 39 3.70 -4.66 3.28
CA SER A 39 4.71 -4.25 2.31
C SER A 39 4.16 -3.25 1.29
N PRO A 40 4.88 -2.15 0.99
CA PRO A 40 4.46 -1.18 -0.02
C PRO A 40 4.36 -1.76 -1.45
N THR A 41 4.92 -2.95 -1.67
CA THR A 41 4.91 -3.59 -3.00
C THR A 41 3.60 -4.30 -3.34
N LYS A 42 2.73 -4.55 -2.35
CA LYS A 42 1.50 -5.34 -2.54
C LYS A 42 0.42 -4.58 -3.29
N LYS A 43 0.30 -3.28 -3.09
CA LYS A 43 -0.76 -2.41 -3.64
C LYS A 43 -0.95 -2.50 -5.16
N LEU A 44 0.10 -2.75 -5.91
CA LEU A 44 0.04 -2.85 -7.37
C LEU A 44 0.05 -4.28 -7.91
N LYS A 45 0.11 -5.31 -7.05
CA LYS A 45 0.23 -6.70 -7.52
C LYS A 45 -0.98 -7.14 -8.33
N SER A 46 -2.19 -6.79 -7.91
CA SER A 46 -3.43 -7.17 -8.59
C SER A 46 -3.62 -6.47 -9.95
N PHE A 47 -2.87 -5.39 -10.21
CA PHE A 47 -3.00 -4.59 -11.43
C PHE A 47 -1.82 -4.75 -12.40
N LYS A 48 -0.78 -5.50 -12.02
CA LYS A 48 0.41 -5.72 -12.87
C LYS A 48 0.24 -6.79 -13.94
N GLN A 49 -0.85 -7.54 -13.95
CA GLN A 49 -1.00 -8.70 -14.82
C GLN A 49 -1.36 -8.36 -16.27
N GLU A 50 -1.83 -7.17 -16.58
CA GLU A 50 -2.33 -6.86 -17.94
C GLU A 50 -1.49 -5.85 -18.74
N GLU A 51 -0.53 -5.15 -18.15
CA GLU A 51 0.17 -4.09 -18.89
C GLU A 51 1.70 -4.19 -18.89
N ASN A 52 2.19 -4.44 -20.10
CA ASN A 52 3.52 -4.14 -20.61
C ASN A 52 4.71 -4.97 -20.08
N PRO A 53 5.00 -6.10 -20.73
CA PRO A 53 6.25 -6.85 -20.51
C PRO A 53 7.53 -6.05 -20.82
N ARG A 54 7.41 -4.88 -21.47
CA ARG A 54 8.54 -4.01 -21.80
C ARG A 54 9.09 -3.26 -20.58
N VAL A 55 8.24 -2.86 -19.63
CA VAL A 55 8.69 -2.16 -18.41
C VAL A 55 9.38 -3.12 -17.44
N LEU A 56 8.93 -4.38 -17.40
CA LEU A 56 9.54 -5.42 -16.54
C LEU A 56 10.90 -5.92 -17.09
N ARG A 57 11.13 -5.86 -18.40
CA ARG A 57 12.40 -6.31 -19.00
C ARG A 57 13.56 -5.34 -18.76
N SER A 58 13.32 -4.05 -18.53
CA SER A 58 14.37 -3.08 -18.23
C SER A 58 15.03 -3.28 -16.86
N HIS A 59 14.39 -4.02 -15.94
CA HIS A 59 14.92 -4.28 -14.60
C HIS A 59 15.67 -5.60 -14.44
N LYS A 60 15.69 -6.46 -15.47
CA LYS A 60 16.38 -7.77 -15.45
C LYS A 60 17.70 -7.81 -16.21
N ILE A 61 18.32 -6.66 -16.48
CA ILE A 61 19.63 -6.61 -17.08
C ILE A 61 20.70 -6.75 -15.99
N ARG A 62 21.16 -8.02 -15.84
CA ARG A 62 22.47 -8.44 -15.32
C ARG A 62 23.06 -7.65 -14.14
N GLY A 63 23.06 -8.26 -12.95
CA GLY A 63 24.23 -8.31 -12.01
C GLY A 63 24.92 -7.01 -11.57
N ASN A 64 24.57 -5.85 -12.07
CA ASN A 64 25.18 -4.60 -11.66
C ASN A 64 24.39 -3.99 -10.48
N PRO A 65 25.08 -3.43 -9.48
CA PRO A 65 24.43 -2.74 -8.38
C PRO A 65 23.53 -1.64 -8.95
N VAL A 66 22.24 -1.74 -8.59
CA VAL A 66 21.21 -0.79 -9.03
C VAL A 66 21.62 0.60 -8.58
N SER A 67 21.88 1.50 -9.52
CA SER A 67 22.30 2.87 -9.21
C SER A 67 21.22 3.59 -8.37
N PRO A 68 21.58 4.56 -7.51
CA PRO A 68 20.63 5.34 -6.73
C PRO A 68 19.53 5.98 -7.58
N ASP A 69 19.85 6.37 -8.80
CA ASP A 69 18.92 7.00 -9.76
C ASP A 69 17.86 6.01 -10.28
N SER A 70 18.20 4.74 -10.45
CA SER A 70 17.22 3.74 -10.88
C SER A 70 16.19 3.43 -9.79
N LYS A 71 16.57 3.49 -8.50
CA LYS A 71 15.63 3.34 -7.38
C LYS A 71 14.66 4.52 -7.28
N ARG A 72 15.13 5.75 -7.47
CA ARG A 72 14.30 6.95 -7.51
C ARG A 72 13.29 6.90 -8.66
N ASN A 73 13.71 6.43 -9.83
CA ASN A 73 12.83 6.27 -10.98
C ASN A 73 11.76 5.21 -10.73
N CYS A 74 12.07 4.07 -10.12
CA CYS A 74 11.09 3.05 -9.75
C CYS A 74 10.02 3.60 -8.79
N HIS A 75 10.41 4.40 -7.80
CA HIS A 75 9.47 4.99 -6.86
C HIS A 75 8.52 5.97 -7.56
N LYS A 76 9.04 6.82 -8.42
CA LYS A 76 8.25 7.76 -9.23
C LYS A 76 7.27 7.02 -10.15
N ILE A 77 7.73 5.97 -10.83
CA ILE A 77 6.89 5.13 -11.69
C ILE A 77 5.75 4.48 -10.89
N ASN A 78 6.05 3.89 -9.73
CA ASN A 78 5.01 3.27 -8.91
C ASN A 78 3.94 4.26 -8.45
N LYS A 79 4.32 5.50 -8.11
CA LYS A 79 3.37 6.57 -7.77
C LYS A 79 2.46 6.94 -8.93
N LEU A 80 3.03 7.10 -10.12
CA LEU A 80 2.25 7.37 -11.33
C LEU A 80 1.29 6.22 -11.64
N MET A 81 1.76 4.97 -11.54
CA MET A 81 0.92 3.79 -11.74
C MET A 81 -0.24 3.73 -10.73
N SER A 82 -0.01 4.05 -9.45
CA SER A 82 -1.10 4.09 -8.46
C SER A 82 -2.17 5.12 -8.83
N GLN A 83 -1.76 6.30 -9.29
CA GLN A 83 -2.70 7.32 -9.73
C GLN A 83 -3.46 6.93 -11.01
N ASP A 84 -2.78 6.29 -11.97
CA ASP A 84 -3.39 5.80 -13.20
C ASP A 84 -4.43 4.71 -12.92
N VAL A 85 -4.11 3.75 -12.05
CA VAL A 85 -5.04 2.71 -11.64
C VAL A 85 -6.27 3.33 -10.96
N MET A 86 -6.07 4.28 -10.04
CA MET A 86 -7.19 5.00 -9.42
C MET A 86 -8.07 5.69 -10.46
N LYS A 87 -7.46 6.45 -11.38
CA LYS A 87 -8.19 7.25 -12.38
C LYS A 87 -8.93 6.38 -13.39
N ASN A 88 -8.28 5.34 -13.89
CA ASN A 88 -8.79 4.58 -15.05
C ASN A 88 -9.59 3.34 -14.67
N ASN A 89 -9.28 2.73 -13.51
CA ASN A 89 -9.90 1.46 -13.12
C ASN A 89 -10.85 1.60 -11.93
N ILE A 90 -10.51 2.45 -10.95
CA ILE A 90 -11.29 2.53 -9.71
C ILE A 90 -12.38 3.58 -9.81
N ILE A 91 -12.02 4.84 -10.03
CA ILE A 91 -12.97 5.96 -10.03
C ILE A 91 -14.17 5.78 -10.96
N PRO A 92 -14.01 5.28 -12.22
CA PRO A 92 -15.14 5.08 -13.11
C PRO A 92 -16.16 4.05 -12.62
N ASN A 93 -15.72 3.11 -11.77
CA ASN A 93 -16.54 2.01 -11.25
C ASN A 93 -16.93 2.19 -9.78
N PHE A 94 -16.57 3.32 -9.17
CA PHE A 94 -16.79 3.57 -7.75
C PHE A 94 -18.04 4.44 -7.55
N ASN A 95 -18.98 3.97 -6.73
CA ASN A 95 -20.29 4.61 -6.58
C ASN A 95 -20.35 5.69 -5.48
N ASP A 96 -19.27 5.86 -4.70
CA ASP A 96 -19.23 6.88 -3.64
C ASP A 96 -18.79 8.23 -4.21
N LEU A 97 -19.77 9.07 -4.53
CA LEU A 97 -19.53 10.41 -5.08
C LEU A 97 -18.81 11.33 -4.09
N SER A 98 -18.97 11.13 -2.78
CA SER A 98 -18.29 11.93 -1.76
C SER A 98 -16.78 11.64 -1.76
N PHE A 99 -16.41 10.37 -1.83
CA PHE A 99 -15.01 9.97 -1.96
C PHE A 99 -14.39 10.45 -3.28
N ILE A 100 -15.12 10.32 -4.39
CA ILE A 100 -14.65 10.80 -5.71
C ILE A 100 -14.41 12.30 -5.67
N GLY A 101 -15.34 13.07 -5.12
CA GLY A 101 -15.21 14.53 -4.96
C GLY A 101 -14.00 14.89 -4.09
N TYR A 102 -13.84 14.21 -2.95
CA TYR A 102 -12.68 14.39 -2.08
C TYR A 102 -11.37 14.07 -2.80
N TYR A 103 -11.26 12.90 -3.42
CA TYR A 103 -10.05 12.49 -4.16
C TYR A 103 -9.68 13.50 -5.26
N ASN A 104 -10.67 13.99 -6.01
CA ASN A 104 -10.45 14.94 -7.08
C ASN A 104 -10.00 16.33 -6.58
N SER A 105 -10.43 16.74 -5.40
CA SER A 105 -10.05 18.02 -4.78
C SER A 105 -8.60 18.06 -4.27
N LEU A 106 -7.97 16.90 -4.07
CA LEU A 106 -6.62 16.82 -3.54
C LEU A 106 -5.57 17.30 -4.53
N LYS A 107 -4.66 18.16 -4.07
CA LYS A 107 -3.46 18.56 -4.84
C LYS A 107 -2.47 17.42 -5.00
N LYS A 108 -2.31 16.59 -3.95
CA LYS A 108 -1.41 15.44 -3.90
C LYS A 108 -2.24 14.18 -3.72
N LYS A 109 -2.32 13.38 -4.77
CA LYS A 109 -3.21 12.21 -4.86
C LYS A 109 -2.51 10.87 -4.60
N ASP A 110 -1.19 10.86 -4.67
CA ASP A 110 -0.39 9.62 -4.57
C ASP A 110 -0.54 8.91 -3.23
N ASP A 111 -0.55 9.65 -2.12
CA ASP A 111 -0.65 9.03 -0.78
C ASP A 111 -2.03 8.38 -0.57
N ILE A 112 -3.10 9.03 -1.04
CA ILE A 112 -4.47 8.47 -0.95
C ILE A 112 -4.64 7.29 -1.93
N ALA A 113 -4.11 7.41 -3.16
CA ALA A 113 -4.12 6.31 -4.12
C ALA A 113 -3.38 5.08 -3.55
N ASP A 114 -2.22 5.28 -2.96
CA ASP A 114 -1.43 4.22 -2.33
C ASP A 114 -2.17 3.55 -1.18
N ALA A 115 -2.77 4.33 -0.28
CA ALA A 115 -3.55 3.80 0.85
C ALA A 115 -4.78 3.03 0.39
N PHE A 116 -5.53 3.57 -0.58
CA PHE A 116 -6.71 2.93 -1.14
C PHE A 116 -6.37 1.59 -1.80
N LEU A 117 -5.36 1.56 -2.70
CA LEU A 117 -4.95 0.35 -3.41
C LEU A 117 -4.37 -0.70 -2.45
N GLN A 118 -3.75 -0.27 -1.36
CA GLN A 118 -3.29 -1.17 -0.31
C GLN A 118 -4.47 -1.84 0.40
N GLY A 119 -5.48 -1.08 0.79
CA GLY A 119 -6.72 -1.61 1.37
C GLY A 119 -7.42 -2.55 0.41
N LEU A 120 -7.59 -2.14 -0.85
CA LEU A 120 -8.22 -2.95 -1.89
C LEU A 120 -7.51 -4.28 -2.12
N TYR A 121 -6.16 -4.30 -2.09
CA TYR A 121 -5.39 -5.54 -2.20
C TYR A 121 -5.83 -6.57 -1.14
N TYR A 122 -6.02 -6.16 0.12
CA TYR A 122 -6.41 -7.06 1.20
C TYR A 122 -7.90 -7.41 1.21
N ILE A 123 -8.74 -6.62 0.57
CA ILE A 123 -10.15 -6.99 0.32
C ILE A 123 -10.25 -8.10 -0.73
N ILE A 124 -9.43 -8.02 -1.78
CA ILE A 124 -9.46 -8.97 -2.90
C ILE A 124 -8.68 -10.25 -2.59
N ASN A 125 -7.58 -10.14 -1.85
CA ASN A 125 -6.67 -11.26 -1.59
C ASN A 125 -6.76 -11.67 -0.11
N PRO A 126 -6.99 -12.96 0.18
CA PRO A 126 -7.02 -13.44 1.56
C PRO A 126 -5.65 -13.25 2.24
N LEU A 127 -5.69 -13.07 3.56
CA LEU A 127 -4.49 -13.01 4.37
C LEU A 127 -3.70 -14.33 4.28
N THR A 128 -2.40 -14.23 4.16
CA THR A 128 -1.50 -15.38 4.22
C THR A 128 -1.38 -15.90 5.65
N LYS A 129 -1.01 -17.17 5.83
CA LYS A 129 -0.77 -17.74 7.16
C LYS A 129 0.18 -16.90 7.99
N LYS A 130 1.28 -16.42 7.38
CA LYS A 130 2.24 -15.55 8.04
C LYS A 130 1.62 -14.23 8.51
N GLU A 131 0.78 -13.61 7.70
CA GLU A 131 0.11 -12.35 8.08
C GLU A 131 -0.88 -12.56 9.24
N ILE A 132 -1.54 -13.70 9.29
CA ILE A 132 -2.40 -14.08 10.42
C ILE A 132 -1.56 -14.26 11.69
N GLU A 133 -0.42 -14.93 11.61
CA GLU A 133 0.53 -15.08 12.71
C GLU A 133 1.08 -13.74 13.19
N ASP A 134 1.47 -12.85 12.25
CA ASP A 134 1.96 -11.50 12.56
C ASP A 134 0.89 -10.67 13.29
N ILE A 135 -0.38 -10.76 12.87
CA ILE A 135 -1.51 -10.11 13.55
C ILE A 135 -1.67 -10.64 14.97
N GLN A 136 -1.61 -11.95 15.16
CA GLN A 136 -1.75 -12.58 16.46
C GLN A 136 -0.62 -12.16 17.42
N LEU A 137 0.63 -12.12 16.94
CA LEU A 137 1.77 -11.72 17.77
C LEU A 137 1.69 -10.26 18.24
N ILE A 138 1.17 -9.36 17.41
CA ILE A 138 1.06 -7.93 17.75
C ILE A 138 -0.06 -7.69 18.78
N ASN A 139 -1.12 -8.51 18.76
CA ASN A 139 -2.32 -8.29 19.57
C ASN A 139 -2.40 -9.17 20.84
N ILE A 140 -1.33 -9.89 21.21
CA ILE A 140 -1.27 -10.67 22.45
C ILE A 140 -0.96 -9.81 23.70
N TYR A 141 -0.54 -8.57 23.52
CA TYR A 141 -0.21 -7.62 24.57
C TYR A 141 -1.20 -6.47 24.60
#